data_9404c75ce0eac1700effc98d898efedd
#
_entry.id   9404c75ce0eac1700effc98d898efedd
#
_cell.length_a   1.000
_cell.length_b   1.000
_cell.length_c   1.000
_cell.angle_alpha   90.00
_cell.angle_beta   90.00
_cell.angle_gamma   90.00
#
_symmetry.space_group_name_H-M   'P 1'
#
loop_
_entity.id
_entity.type
_entity.pdbx_description
1 polymer ?
#
loop_
_entity_poly.entity_id
_entity_poly.type
_entity_poly.pdbx_seq_one_letter_code
_entity_poly.pdbx_strand_id
1 'polypeptide(L)'
;MTHSLFAAFFAAVNFVECPKCDKRIRISEDGRDAFVNMSRIAPERKEEMKVRAEMLLGFARPVEAANPKTPLMGWSSWNTFAEHISEEIIVGVAKTMATNGLKAAGYVYVNIDDGFFDGHGPDGRLRFNPRRFPNGMKGTVDGIHALGMKAGTYSDAGANTCASYGGDKSGIGSGLYGHDAADCQLHFNELGFDFFKVDYCGGRRLHLEERTRYTEIANAIKATGRKDVRLNICRWAFPGTWAAELAGSWRTTRDIRASWKSVSGIIAENLYLSAYASPGHFNDLDMLEVAQIKGAVKSAFGSSGDVGMTLDEEAAHFGMWCIMSSPLVLGNDVRIIPPSTMKLVTNPFLLHMNQDPLGLQAYVASRDGEAYVLVKDADTLFGKSRYVALYNAGETEHEFAVKASDIDLGGKIAAFDLMERADVGEFENEVSVRVRPHAAKFFRFDAERRIDRSLYEAETAYLTDYSEIDDSSYGSTNSCVVQGRAYYAPAEGASGGVAVVNLGARESNDLIWKSVNVSESGKYRLTFRCFTPEPRKFYVQIDGGAKSMVWIGKGMSGFGDTHLDVELEQGIHSVRITNAYGKAPDIDFMRVERCLVRLSGCWR
;
A
#
# COMPACT_ATOMS: atom_id res chain seq x y z
N MET A 1 -9.73 -29.58 27.48
CA MET A 1 -10.15 -28.54 28.45
C MET A 1 -9.29 -27.32 28.22
N THR A 2 -9.84 -26.34 27.58
CA THR A 2 -9.78 -24.88 27.77
C THR A 2 -10.28 -24.17 26.52
N HIS A 3 -11.57 -24.33 26.22
CA HIS A 3 -12.35 -23.38 25.43
C HIS A 3 -13.08 -22.50 26.45
N SER A 4 -12.50 -21.39 26.84
CA SER A 4 -13.24 -20.35 27.56
C SER A 4 -12.29 -19.23 27.97
N LEU A 5 -12.14 -18.20 27.10
CA LEU A 5 -11.70 -16.85 27.48
C LEU A 5 -11.82 -15.83 26.31
N PHE A 6 -12.72 -16.08 25.35
CA PHE A 6 -13.09 -15.08 24.33
C PHE A 6 -14.56 -14.62 24.49
N ALA A 7 -14.98 -14.35 25.71
CA ALA A 7 -16.28 -13.79 26.01
C ALA A 7 -16.12 -12.59 26.92
N ALA A 8 -15.59 -11.47 26.41
CA ALA A 8 -15.67 -10.21 27.12
C ALA A 8 -15.71 -9.05 26.14
N PHE A 9 -16.77 -8.25 26.31
CA PHE A 9 -17.05 -6.97 25.66
C PHE A 9 -17.57 -7.02 24.20
N PHE A 10 -18.64 -7.74 23.97
CA PHE A 10 -19.63 -7.30 22.98
C PHE A 10 -20.43 -6.16 23.62
N ALA A 11 -20.02 -4.92 23.41
CA ALA A 11 -20.94 -3.79 23.57
C ALA A 11 -22.13 -4.10 22.65
N ALA A 12 -23.35 -4.05 23.18
CA ALA A 12 -24.56 -4.31 22.41
C ALA A 12 -24.56 -3.38 21.20
N VAL A 13 -24.62 -3.95 20.02
CA VAL A 13 -24.77 -3.22 18.77
C VAL A 13 -26.16 -2.61 18.79
N ASN A 14 -26.25 -1.29 18.79
CA ASN A 14 -27.53 -0.61 18.84
C ASN A 14 -28.01 -0.29 17.42
N PHE A 15 -29.10 -0.91 17.05
CA PHE A 15 -29.87 -0.54 15.87
C PHE A 15 -30.87 0.57 16.26
N VAL A 16 -30.73 1.75 15.64
CA VAL A 16 -31.58 2.91 15.93
C VAL A 16 -32.41 3.25 14.70
N GLU A 17 -33.73 3.11 14.79
CA GLU A 17 -34.62 3.63 13.76
C GLU A 17 -34.61 5.16 13.77
N CYS A 18 -34.20 5.78 12.66
CA CYS A 18 -34.04 7.22 12.55
C CYS A 18 -34.80 7.76 11.32
N PRO A 19 -36.09 8.13 11.46
CA PRO A 19 -36.91 8.62 10.34
C PRO A 19 -36.38 9.93 9.72
N LYS A 20 -35.54 10.66 10.44
CA LYS A 20 -34.97 11.95 10.01
C LYS A 20 -33.58 11.81 9.37
N CYS A 21 -32.97 10.61 9.34
CA CYS A 21 -31.68 10.42 8.70
C CYS A 21 -31.80 10.70 7.19
N ASP A 22 -30.85 11.44 6.63
CA ASP A 22 -30.75 11.75 5.20
C ASP A 22 -30.37 10.53 4.37
N LYS A 23 -29.69 9.57 4.97
CA LYS A 23 -29.25 8.30 4.35
C LYS A 23 -30.10 7.11 4.82
N ARG A 24 -30.08 6.01 4.04
CA ARG A 24 -30.75 4.76 4.44
C ARG A 24 -30.12 4.15 5.68
N ILE A 25 -28.78 4.08 5.71
CA ILE A 25 -27.97 3.64 6.85
C ILE A 25 -26.86 4.68 7.08
N ARG A 26 -26.61 5.00 8.34
CA ARG A 26 -25.44 5.78 8.77
C ARG A 26 -24.86 5.16 10.05
N ILE A 27 -23.55 5.01 10.11
CA ILE A 27 -22.87 4.52 11.31
C ILE A 27 -22.37 5.71 12.12
N SER A 28 -22.55 5.65 13.44
CA SER A 28 -22.05 6.66 14.39
C SER A 28 -20.53 6.81 14.32
N GLU A 29 -20.02 7.95 14.78
CA GLU A 29 -18.58 8.21 14.77
C GLU A 29 -17.79 7.24 15.65
N ASP A 30 -18.39 6.79 16.74
CA ASP A 30 -17.81 5.81 17.66
C ASP A 30 -18.04 4.36 17.23
N GLY A 31 -18.71 4.14 16.11
CA GLY A 31 -18.97 2.82 15.54
C GLY A 31 -19.94 1.94 16.34
N ARG A 32 -20.68 2.50 17.30
CA ARG A 32 -21.56 1.73 18.20
C ARG A 32 -22.99 1.63 17.72
N ASP A 33 -23.45 2.62 16.97
CA ASP A 33 -24.84 2.74 16.55
C ASP A 33 -24.98 2.74 15.03
N ALA A 34 -25.94 1.97 14.51
CA ALA A 34 -26.41 2.08 13.13
C ALA A 34 -27.75 2.83 13.12
N PHE A 35 -27.75 4.01 12.54
CA PHE A 35 -28.95 4.79 12.29
C PHE A 35 -29.55 4.36 10.96
N VAL A 36 -30.77 3.82 10.99
CA VAL A 36 -31.45 3.31 9.78
C VAL A 36 -32.77 4.04 9.58
N ASN A 37 -32.91 4.65 8.40
CA ASN A 37 -34.16 5.31 8.02
C ASN A 37 -35.11 4.31 7.35
N MET A 38 -35.89 3.63 8.15
CA MET A 38 -36.85 2.60 7.68
C MET A 38 -37.95 3.15 6.77
N SER A 39 -38.22 4.46 6.78
CA SER A 39 -39.19 5.09 5.88
C SER A 39 -38.70 5.16 4.44
N ARG A 40 -37.39 5.06 4.21
CA ARG A 40 -36.75 5.04 2.89
C ARG A 40 -36.52 3.63 2.34
N ILE A 41 -36.97 2.60 3.06
CA ILE A 41 -36.74 1.20 2.75
C ILE A 41 -38.08 0.53 2.47
N ALA A 42 -38.20 -0.13 1.33
CA ALA A 42 -39.37 -0.90 0.97
C ALA A 42 -39.64 -1.98 2.03
N PRO A 43 -40.90 -2.24 2.42
CA PRO A 43 -41.23 -3.15 3.51
C PRO A 43 -40.57 -4.53 3.41
N GLU A 44 -40.52 -5.09 2.21
CA GLU A 44 -39.96 -6.40 1.89
C GLU A 44 -38.45 -6.46 2.06
N ARG A 45 -37.76 -5.30 2.08
CA ARG A 45 -36.31 -5.19 2.20
C ARG A 45 -35.81 -4.80 3.61
N LYS A 46 -36.73 -4.57 4.53
CA LYS A 46 -36.35 -4.06 5.87
C LYS A 46 -35.42 -5.00 6.63
N GLU A 47 -35.65 -6.30 6.54
CA GLU A 47 -34.81 -7.29 7.19
C GLU A 47 -33.40 -7.37 6.58
N GLU A 48 -33.31 -7.34 5.25
CA GLU A 48 -32.05 -7.26 4.52
C GLU A 48 -31.23 -6.04 4.95
N MET A 49 -31.88 -4.88 5.10
CA MET A 49 -31.19 -3.66 5.52
C MET A 49 -30.71 -3.68 6.97
N LYS A 50 -31.39 -4.40 7.85
CA LYS A 50 -30.89 -4.66 9.24
C LYS A 50 -29.62 -5.50 9.19
N VAL A 51 -29.64 -6.63 8.47
CA VAL A 51 -28.46 -7.49 8.29
C VAL A 51 -27.29 -6.71 7.72
N ARG A 52 -27.54 -5.84 6.73
CA ARG A 52 -26.51 -4.95 6.18
C ARG A 52 -25.97 -3.96 7.21
N ALA A 53 -26.85 -3.36 8.02
CA ALA A 53 -26.42 -2.45 9.08
C ALA A 53 -25.56 -3.14 10.13
N GLU A 54 -25.91 -4.36 10.54
CA GLU A 54 -25.10 -5.17 11.45
C GLU A 54 -23.74 -5.55 10.86
N MET A 55 -23.69 -5.91 9.57
CA MET A 55 -22.44 -6.15 8.84
C MET A 55 -21.55 -4.90 8.85
N LEU A 56 -22.10 -3.74 8.50
CA LEU A 56 -21.36 -2.47 8.49
C LEU A 56 -20.86 -2.07 9.87
N LEU A 57 -21.63 -2.30 10.94
CA LEU A 57 -21.16 -2.13 12.31
C LEU A 57 -20.00 -3.06 12.67
N GLY A 58 -19.91 -4.23 12.05
CA GLY A 58 -18.77 -5.12 12.17
C GLY A 58 -17.44 -4.48 11.74
N PHE A 59 -17.48 -3.63 10.71
CA PHE A 59 -16.32 -2.86 10.24
C PHE A 59 -16.01 -1.61 11.07
N ALA A 60 -16.91 -1.18 11.93
CA ALA A 60 -16.66 -0.09 12.86
C ALA A 60 -15.86 -0.51 14.10
N ARG A 61 -15.51 -1.79 14.25
CA ARG A 61 -14.68 -2.29 15.36
C ARG A 61 -13.22 -1.90 15.17
N PRO A 62 -12.46 -1.78 16.26
CA PRO A 62 -11.01 -1.58 16.16
C PRO A 62 -10.34 -2.71 15.37
N VAL A 63 -9.35 -2.34 14.56
CA VAL A 63 -8.53 -3.31 13.82
C VAL A 63 -7.61 -4.09 14.77
N GLU A 64 -7.17 -5.27 14.37
CA GLU A 64 -6.21 -6.07 15.14
C GLU A 64 -4.85 -5.36 15.13
N ALA A 65 -4.44 -4.85 16.29
CA ALA A 65 -3.19 -4.14 16.42
C ALA A 65 -1.99 -5.09 16.24
N ALA A 66 -0.95 -4.61 15.54
CA ALA A 66 0.32 -5.32 15.32
C ALA A 66 0.20 -6.69 14.63
N ASN A 67 -0.85 -6.92 13.85
CA ASN A 67 -0.96 -8.13 13.03
C ASN A 67 0.19 -8.16 11.99
N PRO A 68 1.05 -9.21 11.96
CA PRO A 68 2.18 -9.26 11.04
C PRO A 68 1.78 -9.35 9.56
N LYS A 69 0.54 -9.74 9.27
CA LYS A 69 0.01 -9.85 7.90
C LYS A 69 -0.59 -8.55 7.35
N THR A 70 -0.69 -7.51 8.18
CA THR A 70 -1.23 -6.20 7.78
C THR A 70 -0.17 -5.10 7.91
N PRO A 71 -0.36 -3.95 7.23
CA PRO A 71 0.57 -2.83 7.33
C PRO A 71 0.80 -2.37 8.76
N LEU A 72 2.00 -1.90 9.06
CA LEU A 72 2.33 -1.33 10.37
C LEU A 72 1.53 -0.04 10.61
N MET A 73 1.02 0.14 11.83
CA MET A 73 0.39 1.38 12.27
C MET A 73 1.12 1.96 13.48
N GLY A 74 1.54 3.21 13.38
CA GLY A 74 2.29 3.86 14.45
C GLY A 74 2.60 5.33 14.21
N TRP A 75 3.66 5.77 14.82
CA TRP A 75 4.22 7.11 14.73
C TRP A 75 5.74 7.03 14.61
N SER A 76 6.36 8.00 13.93
CA SER A 76 7.81 8.14 13.86
C SER A 76 8.24 9.58 14.10
N SER A 77 9.41 9.76 14.71
CA SER A 77 9.85 11.06 15.22
C SER A 77 10.39 12.02 14.16
N TRP A 78 10.78 11.52 12.96
CA TRP A 78 11.61 12.29 12.04
C TRP A 78 10.95 13.56 11.50
N ASN A 79 9.76 13.45 10.92
CA ASN A 79 9.18 14.55 10.14
C ASN A 79 8.82 15.79 10.98
N THR A 80 8.53 15.62 12.26
CA THR A 80 8.27 16.75 13.18
C THR A 80 9.52 17.21 13.91
N PHE A 81 10.37 16.27 14.36
CA PHE A 81 11.44 16.60 15.30
C PHE A 81 12.85 16.52 14.70
N ALA A 82 12.98 15.92 13.51
CA ALA A 82 14.27 15.61 12.91
C ALA A 82 15.21 14.95 13.94
N GLU A 83 16.47 15.36 14.02
CA GLU A 83 17.44 14.91 15.01
C GLU A 83 17.23 15.49 16.43
N HIS A 84 16.26 16.40 16.61
CA HIS A 84 15.99 17.10 17.88
C HIS A 84 15.04 16.32 18.79
N ILE A 85 15.34 15.07 19.04
CA ILE A 85 14.55 14.16 19.88
C ILE A 85 15.16 13.96 21.26
N SER A 86 14.32 13.59 22.21
CA SER A 86 14.70 13.23 23.58
C SER A 86 13.78 12.18 24.17
N GLU A 87 14.22 11.52 25.23
CA GLU A 87 13.37 10.61 26.01
C GLU A 87 12.03 11.25 26.41
N GLU A 88 12.05 12.52 26.83
CA GLU A 88 10.85 13.26 27.21
C GLU A 88 9.85 13.37 26.06
N ILE A 89 10.33 13.69 24.84
CA ILE A 89 9.49 13.77 23.64
C ILE A 89 8.91 12.39 23.32
N ILE A 90 9.76 11.36 23.21
CA ILE A 90 9.34 10.01 22.84
C ILE A 90 8.32 9.43 23.82
N VAL A 91 8.62 9.49 25.12
CA VAL A 91 7.72 8.99 26.17
C VAL A 91 6.45 9.85 26.26
N GLY A 92 6.55 11.15 26.03
CA GLY A 92 5.39 12.06 25.97
C GLY A 92 4.44 11.71 24.82
N VAL A 93 4.97 11.44 23.63
CA VAL A 93 4.22 10.96 22.46
C VAL A 93 3.56 9.61 22.77
N ALA A 94 4.30 8.64 23.30
CA ALA A 94 3.77 7.33 23.63
C ALA A 94 2.60 7.40 24.63
N LYS A 95 2.73 8.22 25.69
CA LYS A 95 1.66 8.47 26.66
C LYS A 95 0.43 9.09 26.02
N THR A 96 0.62 10.05 25.12
CA THR A 96 -0.48 10.69 24.40
C THR A 96 -1.20 9.67 23.51
N MET A 97 -0.47 8.92 22.69
CA MET A 97 -1.05 7.88 21.84
C MET A 97 -1.83 6.83 22.63
N ALA A 98 -1.34 6.48 23.83
CA ALA A 98 -1.99 5.49 24.69
C ALA A 98 -3.37 5.98 25.22
N THR A 99 -3.63 7.30 25.25
CA THR A 99 -4.81 7.88 25.92
C THR A 99 -5.73 8.69 25.01
N ASN A 100 -5.25 9.16 23.83
CA ASN A 100 -6.04 10.04 22.95
C ASN A 100 -6.88 9.28 21.90
N GLY A 101 -6.91 7.95 21.90
CA GLY A 101 -7.66 7.13 20.95
C GLY A 101 -6.81 6.49 19.86
N LEU A 102 -5.61 6.97 19.56
CA LEU A 102 -4.74 6.41 18.52
C LEU A 102 -4.39 4.93 18.77
N LYS A 103 -3.97 4.60 20.01
CA LYS A 103 -3.71 3.20 20.38
C LYS A 103 -4.95 2.32 20.21
N ALA A 104 -6.11 2.80 20.63
CA ALA A 104 -7.38 2.08 20.50
C ALA A 104 -7.77 1.86 19.03
N ALA A 105 -7.37 2.76 18.13
CA ALA A 105 -7.56 2.64 16.68
C ALA A 105 -6.53 1.71 15.99
N GLY A 106 -5.49 1.23 16.72
CA GLY A 106 -4.49 0.31 16.17
C GLY A 106 -3.08 0.89 15.99
N TYR A 107 -2.86 2.19 16.24
CA TYR A 107 -1.54 2.82 16.18
C TYR A 107 -0.72 2.44 17.42
N VAL A 108 0.01 1.36 17.34
CA VAL A 108 0.71 0.80 18.51
C VAL A 108 2.23 0.89 18.44
N TYR A 109 2.81 1.25 17.29
CA TYR A 109 4.25 1.43 17.17
C TYR A 109 4.67 2.87 17.46
N VAL A 110 5.70 3.05 18.29
CA VAL A 110 6.39 4.32 18.54
C VAL A 110 7.81 4.17 18.04
N ASN A 111 8.10 4.73 16.87
CA ASN A 111 9.38 4.57 16.21
C ASN A 111 10.29 5.76 16.50
N ILE A 112 11.46 5.48 17.05
CA ILE A 112 12.52 6.46 17.28
C ILE A 112 13.39 6.47 16.03
N ASP A 113 13.29 7.54 15.24
CA ASP A 113 14.10 7.77 14.04
C ASP A 113 15.48 8.35 14.41
N ASP A 114 16.30 8.75 13.47
CA ASP A 114 17.67 9.24 13.68
C ASP A 114 17.79 10.36 14.74
N GLY A 115 18.99 10.56 15.30
CA GLY A 115 19.29 11.64 16.24
C GLY A 115 19.52 11.22 17.69
N PHE A 116 19.50 9.93 18.02
CA PHE A 116 19.66 9.43 19.40
C PHE A 116 21.03 8.81 19.69
N PHE A 117 21.91 8.73 18.73
CA PHE A 117 23.19 8.04 18.80
C PHE A 117 24.33 8.87 19.45
N ASP A 118 25.42 8.17 19.80
CA ASP A 118 26.69 8.72 20.27
C ASP A 118 27.89 7.88 19.77
N GLY A 119 27.77 7.27 18.57
CA GLY A 119 28.81 6.47 17.94
C GLY A 119 29.03 5.10 18.58
N HIS A 120 29.92 4.31 17.98
CA HIS A 120 30.48 3.11 18.63
C HIS A 120 31.65 3.47 19.52
N GLY A 121 31.68 2.89 20.72
CA GLY A 121 32.81 3.08 21.65
C GLY A 121 34.05 2.31 21.23
N PRO A 122 35.18 2.48 21.97
CA PRO A 122 36.39 1.72 21.73
C PRO A 122 36.23 0.20 21.88
N ASP A 123 35.20 -0.22 22.58
CA ASP A 123 34.76 -1.61 22.76
C ASP A 123 33.89 -2.14 21.59
N GLY A 124 33.67 -1.30 20.57
CA GLY A 124 32.78 -1.61 19.42
C GLY A 124 31.29 -1.59 19.75
N ARG A 125 30.89 -1.22 20.97
CA ARG A 125 29.49 -1.18 21.37
C ARG A 125 28.85 0.14 20.97
N LEU A 126 27.67 0.10 20.34
CA LEU A 126 26.86 1.26 20.01
C LEU A 126 26.43 2.00 21.29
N ARG A 127 26.54 3.31 21.28
CA ARG A 127 26.21 4.21 22.38
C ARG A 127 25.09 5.15 22.00
N PHE A 128 24.36 5.59 23.03
CA PHE A 128 23.23 6.49 22.90
C PHE A 128 23.50 7.79 23.65
N ASN A 129 23.03 8.90 23.12
CA ASN A 129 23.27 10.23 23.65
C ASN A 129 22.70 10.37 25.09
N PRO A 130 23.54 10.46 26.12
CA PRO A 130 23.10 10.44 27.53
C PRO A 130 22.41 11.74 27.96
N ARG A 131 22.55 12.84 27.20
CA ARG A 131 21.84 14.09 27.48
C ARG A 131 20.43 14.05 26.96
N ARG A 132 20.22 13.41 25.79
CA ARG A 132 18.90 13.25 25.20
C ARG A 132 18.11 12.11 25.85
N PHE A 133 18.80 11.05 26.30
CA PHE A 133 18.23 9.84 26.91
C PHE A 133 18.88 9.56 28.28
N PRO A 134 18.58 10.37 29.32
CA PRO A 134 19.28 10.30 30.60
C PRO A 134 19.03 9.01 31.40
N ASN A 135 17.87 8.36 31.20
CA ASN A 135 17.57 7.06 31.82
C ASN A 135 18.00 5.87 30.92
N GLY A 136 18.73 6.17 29.83
CA GLY A 136 19.18 5.19 28.84
C GLY A 136 18.08 4.71 27.89
N MET A 137 18.51 4.19 26.74
CA MET A 137 17.57 3.72 25.72
C MET A 137 16.68 2.57 26.22
N LYS A 138 17.20 1.69 27.08
CA LYS A 138 16.40 0.61 27.69
C LYS A 138 15.22 1.15 28.50
N GLY A 139 15.44 2.20 29.29
CA GLY A 139 14.38 2.84 30.08
C GLY A 139 13.29 3.43 29.17
N THR A 140 13.68 4.03 28.04
CA THR A 140 12.72 4.56 27.05
C THR A 140 11.88 3.44 26.42
N VAL A 141 12.50 2.35 25.98
CA VAL A 141 11.80 1.18 25.40
C VAL A 141 10.86 0.53 26.42
N ASP A 142 11.32 0.30 27.65
CA ASP A 142 10.49 -0.25 28.72
C ASP A 142 9.30 0.66 29.04
N GLY A 143 9.50 1.98 29.00
CA GLY A 143 8.44 2.96 29.16
C GLY A 143 7.36 2.87 28.07
N ILE A 144 7.74 2.64 26.82
CA ILE A 144 6.81 2.40 25.71
C ILE A 144 6.06 1.08 25.91
N HIS A 145 6.76 0.01 26.24
CA HIS A 145 6.17 -1.32 26.47
C HIS A 145 5.21 -1.33 27.66
N ALA A 146 5.52 -0.59 28.73
CA ALA A 146 4.65 -0.45 29.90
C ALA A 146 3.29 0.18 29.56
N LEU A 147 3.20 0.97 28.49
CA LEU A 147 1.96 1.49 27.93
C LEU A 147 1.21 0.48 27.04
N GLY A 148 1.74 -0.75 26.89
CA GLY A 148 1.21 -1.79 26.00
C GLY A 148 1.35 -1.41 24.52
N MET A 149 2.43 -0.71 24.19
CA MET A 149 2.79 -0.32 22.83
C MET A 149 4.10 -1.00 22.41
N LYS A 150 4.50 -0.91 21.15
CA LYS A 150 5.71 -1.47 20.57
C LYS A 150 6.72 -0.36 20.27
N ALA A 151 8.00 -0.64 20.46
CA ALA A 151 9.06 0.30 20.22
C ALA A 151 9.78 -0.02 18.90
N GLY A 152 9.92 0.98 18.03
CA GLY A 152 10.72 0.90 16.82
C GLY A 152 12.03 1.67 16.96
N THR A 153 13.03 1.26 16.19
CA THR A 153 14.33 1.91 16.13
C THR A 153 14.75 2.15 14.67
N TYR A 154 15.85 2.87 14.51
CA TYR A 154 16.43 3.30 13.26
C TYR A 154 17.91 2.93 13.20
N SER A 155 18.43 2.73 11.99
CA SER A 155 19.88 2.79 11.69
C SER A 155 20.10 3.02 10.19
N ASP A 156 21.35 2.97 9.76
CA ASP A 156 21.77 3.08 8.37
C ASP A 156 22.61 1.86 7.95
N ALA A 157 22.49 1.47 6.71
CA ALA A 157 23.23 0.34 6.13
C ALA A 157 24.74 0.58 6.03
N GLY A 158 25.21 1.82 6.14
CA GLY A 158 26.62 2.21 6.09
C GLY A 158 27.24 2.42 7.46
N ALA A 159 28.35 3.18 7.51
CA ALA A 159 29.09 3.47 8.73
C ALA A 159 28.52 4.65 9.54
N ASN A 160 27.79 5.55 8.88
CA ASN A 160 27.19 6.74 9.48
C ASN A 160 25.72 6.81 9.13
N THR A 161 24.90 7.39 9.99
CA THR A 161 23.47 7.61 9.73
C THR A 161 23.21 8.87 8.89
N CYS A 162 22.00 9.02 8.36
CA CYS A 162 21.62 10.11 7.45
C CYS A 162 21.79 11.50 8.10
N ALA A 163 21.43 11.67 9.37
CA ALA A 163 21.55 12.94 10.08
C ALA A 163 22.99 13.48 10.10
N SER A 164 23.99 12.61 10.12
CA SER A 164 25.40 13.01 10.08
C SER A 164 25.78 13.77 8.81
N TYR A 165 25.12 13.47 7.70
CA TYR A 165 25.33 14.14 6.42
C TYR A 165 24.58 15.48 6.32
N GLY A 166 23.53 15.66 7.14
CA GLY A 166 22.79 16.91 7.31
C GLY A 166 23.46 17.91 8.28
N GLY A 167 24.52 17.49 8.97
CA GLY A 167 25.27 18.36 9.90
C GLY A 167 25.16 17.97 11.38
N ASP A 168 24.26 17.08 11.77
CA ASP A 168 24.25 16.50 13.12
C ASP A 168 25.37 15.47 13.25
N LYS A 169 26.23 15.68 14.25
CA LYS A 169 27.36 14.78 14.51
C LYS A 169 26.98 13.50 15.24
N SER A 170 25.77 13.39 15.75
CA SER A 170 25.31 12.22 16.53
C SER A 170 25.33 10.92 15.74
N GLY A 171 25.09 11.00 14.43
CA GLY A 171 25.07 9.83 13.54
C GLY A 171 26.45 9.36 13.03
N ILE A 172 27.56 10.06 13.39
CA ILE A 172 28.91 9.67 12.96
C ILE A 172 29.34 8.39 13.67
N GLY A 173 29.73 7.36 12.90
CA GLY A 173 30.14 6.07 13.42
C GLY A 173 29.03 5.29 14.13
N SER A 174 27.75 5.56 13.78
CA SER A 174 26.58 4.91 14.40
C SER A 174 25.83 3.96 13.47
N GLY A 175 26.29 3.81 12.21
CA GLY A 175 25.65 2.91 11.26
C GLY A 175 26.09 1.47 11.45
N LEU A 176 25.36 0.55 10.84
CA LEU A 176 25.49 -0.90 11.04
C LEU A 176 26.74 -1.51 10.40
N TYR A 177 27.36 -0.85 9.41
CA TYR A 177 28.43 -1.46 8.63
C TYR A 177 29.62 -1.86 9.49
N GLY A 178 29.90 -3.17 9.56
CA GLY A 178 30.94 -3.76 10.41
C GLY A 178 30.48 -4.08 11.84
N HIS A 179 29.23 -3.76 12.22
CA HIS A 179 28.69 -3.96 13.56
C HIS A 179 27.37 -4.74 13.59
N ASP A 180 26.87 -5.22 12.44
CA ASP A 180 25.52 -5.79 12.25
C ASP A 180 25.11 -6.76 13.37
N ALA A 181 25.94 -7.76 13.66
CA ALA A 181 25.61 -8.79 14.64
C ALA A 181 25.50 -8.24 16.06
N ALA A 182 26.45 -7.39 16.46
CA ALA A 182 26.50 -6.81 17.80
C ALA A 182 25.34 -5.82 18.00
N ASP A 183 25.07 -4.96 17.02
CA ASP A 183 24.03 -3.97 17.10
C ASP A 183 22.63 -4.60 17.04
N CYS A 184 22.42 -5.63 16.23
CA CYS A 184 21.15 -6.37 16.23
C CYS A 184 20.91 -7.08 17.58
N GLN A 185 21.95 -7.66 18.21
CA GLN A 185 21.81 -8.22 19.55
C GLN A 185 21.46 -7.13 20.58
N LEU A 186 22.10 -5.99 20.51
CA LEU A 186 21.81 -4.85 21.38
C LEU A 186 20.37 -4.37 21.18
N HIS A 187 19.97 -4.06 19.95
CA HIS A 187 18.64 -3.50 19.67
C HIS A 187 17.51 -4.47 20.04
N PHE A 188 17.62 -5.75 19.68
CA PHE A 188 16.47 -6.66 19.76
C PHE A 188 16.46 -7.52 21.02
N ASN A 189 17.60 -7.97 21.52
CA ASN A 189 17.66 -8.82 22.70
C ASN A 189 17.91 -8.05 24.00
N GLU A 190 18.76 -7.04 23.99
CA GLU A 190 19.05 -6.29 25.21
C GLU A 190 18.04 -5.14 25.43
N LEU A 191 17.78 -4.33 24.39
CA LEU A 191 16.87 -3.19 24.49
C LEU A 191 15.40 -3.58 24.25
N GLY A 192 15.14 -4.55 23.38
CA GLY A 192 13.82 -5.10 23.16
C GLY A 192 12.99 -4.41 22.08
N PHE A 193 13.61 -3.75 21.11
CA PHE A 193 12.88 -3.14 19.99
C PHE A 193 12.12 -4.17 19.14
N ASP A 194 11.02 -3.74 18.52
CA ASP A 194 10.07 -4.57 17.74
C ASP A 194 10.05 -4.24 16.25
N PHE A 195 10.62 -3.09 15.85
CA PHE A 195 10.64 -2.62 14.46
C PHE A 195 11.98 -1.96 14.16
N PHE A 196 12.43 -2.08 12.92
CA PHE A 196 13.70 -1.55 12.47
C PHE A 196 13.58 -0.89 11.09
N LYS A 197 13.73 0.43 11.03
CA LYS A 197 13.93 1.17 9.78
C LYS A 197 15.42 1.26 9.51
N VAL A 198 15.86 0.85 8.33
CA VAL A 198 17.26 0.94 7.92
C VAL A 198 17.39 1.77 6.66
N ASP A 199 18.02 2.92 6.79
CA ASP A 199 18.33 3.84 5.69
C ASP A 199 19.58 3.41 4.91
N TYR A 200 19.88 4.11 3.83
CA TYR A 200 20.97 3.78 2.91
C TYR A 200 21.93 4.95 2.61
N CYS A 201 21.94 6.02 3.40
CA CYS A 201 22.80 7.19 3.21
C CYS A 201 24.29 6.80 3.23
N GLY A 202 24.69 6.10 4.29
CA GLY A 202 26.05 5.60 4.47
C GLY A 202 26.38 4.43 3.54
N GLY A 203 25.41 3.55 3.26
CA GLY A 203 25.57 2.46 2.31
C GLY A 203 25.93 2.98 0.92
N ARG A 204 25.23 4.02 0.45
CA ARG A 204 25.53 4.72 -0.81
C ARG A 204 26.92 5.35 -0.79
N ARG A 205 27.33 6.00 0.29
CA ARG A 205 28.66 6.62 0.43
C ARG A 205 29.80 5.59 0.35
N LEU A 206 29.56 4.38 0.80
CA LEU A 206 30.48 3.26 0.73
C LEU A 206 30.37 2.46 -0.55
N HIS A 207 29.47 2.83 -1.48
CA HIS A 207 29.20 2.12 -2.73
C HIS A 207 28.87 0.64 -2.52
N LEU A 208 28.14 0.31 -1.44
CA LEU A 208 27.73 -1.07 -1.16
C LEU A 208 26.67 -1.52 -2.18
N GLU A 209 26.62 -2.82 -2.48
CA GLU A 209 25.53 -3.37 -3.30
C GLU A 209 24.31 -3.60 -2.42
N GLU A 210 23.16 -3.02 -2.81
CA GLU A 210 21.98 -2.89 -1.95
C GLU A 210 21.41 -4.23 -1.49
N ARG A 211 21.17 -5.17 -2.42
CA ARG A 211 20.59 -6.48 -2.08
C ARG A 211 21.50 -7.26 -1.14
N THR A 212 22.78 -7.29 -1.40
CA THR A 212 23.78 -7.95 -0.55
C THR A 212 23.74 -7.34 0.84
N ARG A 213 23.80 -6.00 0.90
CA ARG A 213 23.87 -5.29 2.18
C ARG A 213 22.62 -5.49 3.04
N TYR A 214 21.44 -5.37 2.48
CA TYR A 214 20.20 -5.64 3.22
C TYR A 214 20.01 -7.12 3.56
N THR A 215 20.59 -8.03 2.77
CA THR A 215 20.63 -9.47 3.11
C THR A 215 21.50 -9.74 4.34
N GLU A 216 22.65 -9.08 4.45
CA GLU A 216 23.53 -9.15 5.64
C GLU A 216 22.78 -8.68 6.88
N ILE A 217 22.11 -7.52 6.81
CA ILE A 217 21.31 -6.95 7.90
C ILE A 217 20.17 -7.89 8.31
N ALA A 218 19.40 -8.39 7.34
CA ALA A 218 18.29 -9.32 7.60
C ALA A 218 18.79 -10.62 8.26
N ASN A 219 19.97 -11.13 7.85
CA ASN A 219 20.59 -12.29 8.47
C ASN A 219 21.05 -11.99 9.91
N ALA A 220 21.57 -10.79 10.18
CA ALA A 220 21.94 -10.38 11.54
C ALA A 220 20.70 -10.29 12.46
N ILE A 221 19.59 -9.72 11.97
CA ILE A 221 18.31 -9.74 12.70
C ILE A 221 17.87 -11.18 12.99
N LYS A 222 17.86 -12.05 11.98
CA LYS A 222 17.48 -13.47 12.12
C LYS A 222 18.37 -14.20 13.14
N ALA A 223 19.67 -13.88 13.20
CA ALA A 223 20.62 -14.49 14.12
C ALA A 223 20.34 -14.13 15.60
N THR A 224 19.58 -13.08 15.89
CA THR A 224 19.11 -12.75 17.25
C THR A 224 18.10 -13.77 17.80
N GLY A 225 17.47 -14.58 16.94
CA GLY A 225 16.38 -15.48 17.28
C GLY A 225 14.99 -14.81 17.40
N ARG A 226 14.91 -13.49 17.37
CA ARG A 226 13.64 -12.73 17.36
C ARG A 226 12.95 -12.89 16.01
N LYS A 227 11.70 -13.38 16.03
CA LYS A 227 10.87 -13.62 14.82
C LYS A 227 9.81 -12.53 14.60
N ASP A 228 9.66 -11.67 15.56
CA ASP A 228 8.62 -10.62 15.62
C ASP A 228 9.15 -9.23 15.25
N VAL A 229 10.43 -9.08 14.98
CA VAL A 229 11.04 -7.83 14.49
C VAL A 229 10.63 -7.59 13.04
N ARG A 230 10.03 -6.43 12.76
CA ARG A 230 9.66 -6.02 11.42
C ARG A 230 10.74 -5.11 10.83
N LEU A 231 11.37 -5.55 9.75
CA LEU A 231 12.34 -4.74 9.00
C LEU A 231 11.62 -3.87 7.97
N ASN A 232 12.03 -2.60 7.87
CA ASN A 232 11.68 -1.66 6.81
C ASN A 232 12.96 -1.26 6.07
N ILE A 233 12.98 -1.47 4.75
CA ILE A 233 14.07 -1.05 3.87
C ILE A 233 13.79 0.38 3.39
N CYS A 234 14.69 1.31 3.66
CA CYS A 234 14.54 2.71 3.27
C CYS A 234 15.69 3.17 2.38
N ARG A 235 15.45 3.21 1.06
CA ARG A 235 16.45 3.66 0.07
C ARG A 235 15.88 4.61 -0.99
N TRP A 236 14.70 5.17 -0.74
CA TRP A 236 14.04 6.26 -1.48
C TRP A 236 13.62 5.95 -2.93
N ALA A 237 13.58 4.70 -3.32
CA ALA A 237 12.97 4.20 -4.55
C ALA A 237 12.60 2.72 -4.37
N PHE A 238 11.78 2.13 -5.25
CA PHE A 238 11.43 0.71 -5.15
C PHE A 238 12.70 -0.15 -5.24
N PRO A 239 13.08 -0.88 -4.18
CA PRO A 239 14.41 -1.52 -4.12
C PRO A 239 14.54 -2.70 -5.07
N GLY A 240 13.44 -3.34 -5.40
CA GLY A 240 13.38 -4.51 -6.26
C GLY A 240 12.56 -5.64 -5.66
N THR A 241 12.29 -6.63 -6.50
CA THR A 241 11.48 -7.80 -6.13
C THR A 241 12.08 -8.64 -4.98
N TRP A 242 13.37 -8.52 -4.74
CA TRP A 242 14.09 -9.18 -3.65
C TRP A 242 13.72 -8.65 -2.25
N ALA A 243 13.18 -7.43 -2.16
CA ALA A 243 12.88 -6.80 -0.85
C ALA A 243 11.84 -7.61 -0.04
N ALA A 244 10.86 -8.22 -0.71
CA ALA A 244 9.86 -9.06 -0.07
C ALA A 244 10.42 -10.36 0.56
N GLU A 245 11.63 -10.78 0.16
CA GLU A 245 12.32 -11.93 0.76
C GLU A 245 12.94 -11.57 2.13
N LEU A 246 13.19 -10.27 2.36
CA LEU A 246 13.99 -9.78 3.49
C LEU A 246 13.18 -8.96 4.51
N ALA A 247 12.18 -8.19 4.05
CA ALA A 247 11.52 -7.16 4.85
C ALA A 247 10.00 -7.22 4.78
N GLY A 248 9.34 -6.69 5.81
CA GLY A 248 7.89 -6.54 5.88
C GLY A 248 7.38 -5.30 5.15
N SER A 249 8.25 -4.31 4.89
CA SER A 249 7.92 -3.13 4.08
C SER A 249 9.18 -2.49 3.51
N TRP A 250 9.01 -1.70 2.46
CA TRP A 250 10.10 -0.96 1.81
C TRP A 250 9.59 0.35 1.23
N ARG A 251 10.36 1.41 1.42
CA ARG A 251 10.12 2.71 0.81
C ARG A 251 10.19 2.60 -0.71
N THR A 252 9.24 3.22 -1.38
CA THR A 252 9.11 3.18 -2.83
C THR A 252 9.53 4.48 -3.50
N THR A 253 9.54 5.58 -2.73
CA THR A 253 9.80 6.94 -3.22
C THR A 253 10.74 7.68 -2.29
N ARG A 254 11.04 8.92 -2.65
CA ARG A 254 11.72 9.87 -1.79
C ARG A 254 10.90 10.26 -0.60
N ASP A 255 11.58 11.02 0.31
CA ASP A 255 10.95 11.52 1.52
C ASP A 255 9.81 12.46 1.20
N ILE A 256 8.69 12.18 1.86
CA ILE A 256 7.48 12.98 1.78
C ILE A 256 7.69 14.37 2.40
N ARG A 257 6.97 15.34 1.85
CA ARG A 257 6.85 16.68 2.42
C ARG A 257 5.38 17.03 2.59
N ALA A 258 5.09 17.91 3.56
CA ALA A 258 3.74 18.39 3.83
C ALA A 258 3.24 19.33 2.72
N SER A 259 3.03 18.79 1.53
CA SER A 259 2.48 19.50 0.38
C SER A 259 1.78 18.55 -0.57
N TRP A 260 0.73 19.02 -1.24
CA TRP A 260 0.02 18.23 -2.24
C TRP A 260 0.93 17.70 -3.36
N LYS A 261 1.84 18.55 -3.84
CA LYS A 261 2.81 18.16 -4.87
C LYS A 261 3.63 16.93 -4.47
N SER A 262 4.05 16.86 -3.21
CA SER A 262 4.80 15.70 -2.70
C SER A 262 3.89 14.47 -2.59
N VAL A 263 2.71 14.64 -2.00
CA VAL A 263 1.74 13.56 -1.80
C VAL A 263 1.27 12.99 -3.15
N SER A 264 0.83 13.84 -4.08
CA SER A 264 0.36 13.40 -5.39
C SER A 264 1.47 12.74 -6.23
N GLY A 265 2.70 13.23 -6.12
CA GLY A 265 3.86 12.60 -6.74
C GLY A 265 4.13 11.19 -6.22
N ILE A 266 4.08 11.00 -4.90
CA ILE A 266 4.23 9.68 -4.27
C ILE A 266 3.10 8.73 -4.70
N ILE A 267 1.86 9.21 -4.73
CA ILE A 267 0.73 8.41 -5.22
C ILE A 267 0.99 7.97 -6.66
N ALA A 268 1.39 8.90 -7.54
CA ALA A 268 1.64 8.61 -8.95
C ALA A 268 2.71 7.53 -9.16
N GLU A 269 3.81 7.57 -8.42
CA GLU A 269 4.87 6.56 -8.48
C GLU A 269 4.39 5.17 -7.99
N ASN A 270 3.37 5.11 -7.13
CA ASN A 270 2.86 3.85 -6.56
C ASN A 270 1.65 3.25 -7.29
N LEU A 271 1.05 3.95 -8.28
CA LEU A 271 -0.15 3.47 -8.99
C LEU A 271 0.03 2.09 -9.62
N TYR A 272 1.23 1.75 -10.07
CA TYR A 272 1.54 0.51 -10.78
C TYR A 272 2.35 -0.50 -9.95
N LEU A 273 2.49 -0.30 -8.63
CA LEU A 273 3.22 -1.21 -7.75
C LEU A 273 2.33 -2.25 -7.03
N SER A 274 1.05 -2.37 -7.41
CA SER A 274 0.10 -3.25 -6.74
C SER A 274 0.51 -4.74 -6.74
N ALA A 275 1.19 -5.19 -7.80
CA ALA A 275 1.64 -6.59 -7.93
C ALA A 275 2.73 -7.02 -6.95
N TYR A 276 3.34 -6.05 -6.23
CA TYR A 276 4.46 -6.30 -5.31
C TYR A 276 4.03 -6.35 -3.84
N ALA A 277 2.84 -5.87 -3.51
CA ALA A 277 2.26 -5.99 -2.18
C ALA A 277 1.60 -7.35 -1.96
N SER A 278 1.71 -7.86 -0.75
CA SER A 278 1.09 -9.12 -0.31
C SER A 278 1.00 -9.18 1.21
N PRO A 279 0.24 -10.13 1.80
CA PRO A 279 0.16 -10.25 3.26
C PRO A 279 1.53 -10.30 3.93
N GLY A 280 1.81 -9.33 4.79
CA GLY A 280 3.09 -9.19 5.49
C GLY A 280 4.19 -8.44 4.73
N HIS A 281 3.95 -8.03 3.48
CA HIS A 281 4.94 -7.39 2.61
C HIS A 281 4.31 -6.21 1.87
N PHE A 282 4.72 -4.97 2.18
CA PHE A 282 4.01 -3.77 1.75
C PHE A 282 4.93 -2.72 1.14
N ASN A 283 4.43 -2.09 0.08
CA ASN A 283 4.99 -0.84 -0.41
C ASN A 283 4.76 0.25 0.65
N ASP A 284 5.81 0.91 1.05
CA ASP A 284 5.81 1.99 2.04
C ASP A 284 5.87 3.34 1.31
N LEU A 285 4.76 4.05 1.32
CA LEU A 285 4.60 5.35 0.69
C LEU A 285 5.15 6.50 1.56
N ASP A 286 5.89 6.17 2.62
CA ASP A 286 6.39 7.08 3.64
C ASP A 286 5.36 7.49 4.70
N MET A 287 5.78 8.32 5.64
CA MET A 287 4.99 8.78 6.77
C MET A 287 3.76 9.60 6.33
N LEU A 288 2.79 9.67 7.21
CA LEU A 288 1.60 10.50 7.03
C LEU A 288 1.89 11.94 7.48
N GLU A 289 1.91 12.86 6.53
CA GLU A 289 2.01 14.31 6.75
C GLU A 289 0.64 14.93 7.02
N VAL A 290 -0.12 14.35 7.95
CA VAL A 290 -1.43 14.85 8.41
C VAL A 290 -1.28 15.92 9.49
N ALA A 291 -2.35 16.65 9.79
CA ALA A 291 -2.36 17.81 10.69
C ALA A 291 -1.48 19.00 10.22
N GLN A 292 -0.98 18.94 9.00
CA GLN A 292 -0.18 19.97 8.35
C GLN A 292 -1.07 20.82 7.43
N ILE A 293 -2.03 21.53 8.04
CA ILE A 293 -3.00 22.32 7.29
C ILE A 293 -2.38 23.63 6.80
N LYS A 294 -2.63 23.98 5.55
CA LYS A 294 -2.10 25.16 4.87
C LYS A 294 -2.35 26.44 5.70
N GLY A 295 -1.27 27.16 6.02
CA GLY A 295 -1.30 28.39 6.81
C GLY A 295 -1.26 28.21 8.33
N ALA A 296 -1.36 26.96 8.87
CA ALA A 296 -1.39 26.72 10.31
C ALA A 296 -0.04 26.26 10.90
N VAL A 297 0.83 25.61 10.12
CA VAL A 297 2.07 24.97 10.62
C VAL A 297 3.28 25.32 9.74
N LYS A 298 4.42 25.56 10.38
CA LYS A 298 5.72 25.57 9.69
C LYS A 298 6.28 24.17 9.69
N SER A 299 6.59 23.62 8.51
CA SER A 299 7.24 22.32 8.38
C SER A 299 8.61 22.33 9.03
N ALA A 300 8.98 21.28 9.76
CA ALA A 300 10.33 21.09 10.31
C ALA A 300 11.39 21.03 9.21
N PHE A 301 11.05 20.60 8.01
CA PHE A 301 11.95 20.53 6.86
C PHE A 301 12.11 21.84 6.07
N GLY A 302 11.78 22.97 6.64
CA GLY A 302 12.25 24.30 6.17
C GLY A 302 12.09 24.62 4.67
N SER A 303 11.19 23.97 3.96
CA SER A 303 10.95 24.30 2.56
C SER A 303 10.07 25.56 2.46
N SER A 304 10.64 26.60 1.92
CA SER A 304 9.97 27.85 1.60
C SER A 304 8.83 27.60 0.59
N GLY A 305 7.60 27.99 0.91
CA GLY A 305 6.58 28.34 -0.07
C GLY A 305 5.30 27.52 -0.06
N ASP A 306 5.33 26.19 -0.09
CA ASP A 306 4.14 25.35 -0.20
C ASP A 306 4.05 24.35 0.98
N VAL A 307 3.85 24.89 2.18
CA VAL A 307 3.71 24.08 3.38
C VAL A 307 2.24 23.95 3.74
N GLY A 308 1.81 22.71 3.91
CA GLY A 308 0.47 22.34 4.32
C GLY A 308 -0.44 21.94 3.16
N MET A 309 -1.51 21.27 3.54
CA MET A 309 -2.54 20.74 2.65
C MET A 309 -3.90 21.32 3.00
N THR A 310 -4.83 21.31 2.05
CA THR A 310 -6.26 21.51 2.33
C THR A 310 -6.82 20.29 3.06
N LEU A 311 -8.03 20.39 3.60
CA LEU A 311 -8.70 19.24 4.24
C LEU A 311 -9.01 18.12 3.23
N ASP A 312 -9.29 18.47 1.96
CA ASP A 312 -9.52 17.49 0.90
C ASP A 312 -8.23 16.75 0.52
N GLU A 313 -7.11 17.46 0.42
CA GLU A 313 -5.79 16.89 0.17
C GLU A 313 -5.32 16.00 1.33
N GLU A 314 -5.56 16.41 2.59
CA GLU A 314 -5.27 15.59 3.77
C GLU A 314 -6.11 14.30 3.76
N ALA A 315 -7.40 14.40 3.44
CA ALA A 315 -8.29 13.26 3.36
C ALA A 315 -7.92 12.31 2.21
N ALA A 316 -7.53 12.86 1.04
CA ALA A 316 -7.03 12.09 -0.09
C ALA A 316 -5.71 11.40 0.26
N HIS A 317 -4.76 12.10 0.90
CA HIS A 317 -3.50 11.55 1.38
C HIS A 317 -3.73 10.31 2.25
N PHE A 318 -4.49 10.46 3.35
CA PHE A 318 -4.75 9.36 4.28
C PHE A 318 -5.49 8.18 3.60
N GLY A 319 -6.55 8.47 2.86
CA GLY A 319 -7.35 7.44 2.20
C GLY A 319 -6.59 6.68 1.11
N MET A 320 -5.70 7.36 0.36
CA MET A 320 -4.85 6.71 -0.64
C MET A 320 -3.81 5.79 0.01
N TRP A 321 -3.18 6.17 1.14
CA TRP A 321 -2.34 5.23 1.92
C TRP A 321 -3.15 4.03 2.38
N CYS A 322 -4.40 4.22 2.77
CA CYS A 322 -5.28 3.11 3.18
C CYS A 322 -5.60 2.15 2.04
N ILE A 323 -6.01 2.65 0.86
CA ILE A 323 -6.37 1.75 -0.25
C ILE A 323 -5.15 1.09 -0.89
N MET A 324 -3.99 1.74 -0.83
CA MET A 324 -2.72 1.17 -1.27
C MET A 324 -2.08 0.22 -0.25
N SER A 325 -2.72 0.00 0.91
CA SER A 325 -2.20 -0.87 1.99
C SER A 325 -0.77 -0.51 2.41
N SER A 326 -0.47 0.79 2.44
CA SER A 326 0.80 1.30 2.95
C SER A 326 0.84 1.26 4.48
N PRO A 327 2.00 1.13 5.12
CA PRO A 327 2.15 1.43 6.53
C PRO A 327 1.56 2.80 6.88
N LEU A 328 0.83 2.88 7.98
CA LEU A 328 0.23 4.11 8.49
C LEU A 328 1.08 4.65 9.64
N VAL A 329 2.11 5.41 9.31
CA VAL A 329 3.06 5.97 10.27
C VAL A 329 2.87 7.48 10.35
N LEU A 330 2.27 7.97 11.44
CA LEU A 330 2.05 9.40 11.65
C LEU A 330 3.39 10.14 11.79
N GLY A 331 3.58 11.22 11.03
CA GLY A 331 4.77 12.07 11.07
C GLY A 331 4.59 13.37 11.87
N ASN A 332 3.36 13.70 12.27
CA ASN A 332 3.03 14.92 13.00
C ASN A 332 3.23 14.80 14.52
N ASP A 333 3.21 15.92 15.22
CA ASP A 333 3.17 15.92 16.70
C ASP A 333 1.77 15.54 17.18
N VAL A 334 1.60 14.28 17.56
CA VAL A 334 0.30 13.73 18.00
C VAL A 334 -0.20 14.30 19.34
N ARG A 335 0.63 15.08 20.06
CA ARG A 335 0.23 15.76 21.30
C ARG A 335 -0.67 16.97 21.04
N ILE A 336 -0.65 17.48 19.81
CA ILE A 336 -1.43 18.65 19.37
C ILE A 336 -2.26 18.38 18.10
N ILE A 337 -2.58 17.12 17.83
CA ILE A 337 -3.35 16.73 16.63
C ILE A 337 -4.76 17.37 16.63
N PRO A 338 -5.20 18.03 15.54
CA PRO A 338 -6.54 18.62 15.45
C PRO A 338 -7.64 17.56 15.51
N PRO A 339 -8.83 17.90 16.06
CA PRO A 339 -9.96 16.96 16.10
C PRO A 339 -10.41 16.46 14.74
N SER A 340 -10.35 17.27 13.69
CA SER A 340 -10.68 16.86 12.30
C SER A 340 -9.72 15.78 11.80
N THR A 341 -8.42 15.98 11.98
CA THR A 341 -7.41 15.00 11.63
C THR A 341 -7.52 13.75 12.49
N MET A 342 -7.77 13.89 13.80
CA MET A 342 -8.01 12.73 14.67
C MET A 342 -9.17 11.88 14.17
N LYS A 343 -10.30 12.51 13.82
CA LYS A 343 -11.47 11.84 13.24
C LYS A 343 -11.15 11.12 11.93
N LEU A 344 -10.28 11.69 11.10
CA LEU A 344 -9.83 11.10 9.84
C LEU A 344 -8.97 9.86 10.10
N VAL A 345 -7.88 10.00 10.84
CA VAL A 345 -6.90 8.92 11.04
C VAL A 345 -7.41 7.78 11.92
N THR A 346 -8.48 8.00 12.68
CA THR A 346 -9.16 6.96 13.46
C THR A 346 -10.46 6.47 12.82
N ASN A 347 -10.73 6.83 11.55
CA ASN A 347 -11.91 6.34 10.85
C ASN A 347 -11.84 4.80 10.68
N PRO A 348 -12.70 4.02 11.35
CA PRO A 348 -12.57 2.57 11.36
C PRO A 348 -12.74 1.94 9.98
N PHE A 349 -13.55 2.51 9.10
CA PHE A 349 -13.77 1.97 7.76
C PHE A 349 -12.56 2.12 6.84
N LEU A 350 -11.86 3.26 6.91
CA LEU A 350 -10.59 3.45 6.20
C LEU A 350 -9.49 2.56 6.78
N LEU A 351 -9.45 2.42 8.11
CA LEU A 351 -8.51 1.52 8.78
C LEU A 351 -8.77 0.06 8.41
N HIS A 352 -10.02 -0.40 8.35
CA HIS A 352 -10.33 -1.74 7.87
C HIS A 352 -9.93 -1.96 6.41
N MET A 353 -10.09 -0.95 5.55
CA MET A 353 -9.60 -1.01 4.17
C MET A 353 -8.07 -1.17 4.10
N ASN A 354 -7.31 -0.49 4.98
CA ASN A 354 -5.86 -0.63 5.07
C ASN A 354 -5.45 -1.97 5.68
N GLN A 355 -6.14 -2.40 6.73
CA GLN A 355 -5.81 -3.57 7.55
C GLN A 355 -6.52 -4.85 7.09
N ASP A 356 -7.07 -4.87 5.87
CA ASP A 356 -7.65 -6.07 5.28
C ASP A 356 -6.59 -7.17 5.19
N PRO A 357 -6.84 -8.38 5.76
CA PRO A 357 -5.86 -9.46 5.84
C PRO A 357 -5.44 -10.04 4.48
N LEU A 358 -6.16 -9.70 3.38
CA LEU A 358 -5.72 -10.01 2.03
C LEU A 358 -4.41 -9.28 1.67
N GLY A 359 -4.06 -8.19 2.36
CA GLY A 359 -2.81 -7.46 2.17
C GLY A 359 -2.61 -6.90 0.76
N LEU A 360 -3.70 -6.69 0.01
CA LEU A 360 -3.65 -6.25 -1.38
C LEU A 360 -3.52 -4.72 -1.45
N GLN A 361 -2.62 -4.25 -2.28
CA GLN A 361 -2.66 -2.88 -2.80
C GLN A 361 -3.67 -2.79 -3.95
N ALA A 362 -4.47 -1.71 -3.99
CA ALA A 362 -5.38 -1.49 -5.10
C ALA A 362 -4.62 -1.26 -6.41
N TYR A 363 -5.17 -1.78 -7.50
CA TYR A 363 -4.70 -1.54 -8.85
C TYR A 363 -5.56 -0.49 -9.58
N VAL A 364 -5.02 0.15 -10.59
CA VAL A 364 -5.77 1.06 -11.46
C VAL A 364 -6.67 0.24 -12.39
N ALA A 365 -7.98 0.34 -12.19
CA ALA A 365 -8.97 -0.33 -13.02
C ALA A 365 -9.35 0.50 -14.26
N SER A 366 -9.35 1.83 -14.14
CA SER A 366 -9.51 2.75 -15.27
C SER A 366 -8.88 4.11 -14.97
N ARG A 367 -8.56 4.84 -16.05
CA ARG A 367 -7.95 6.16 -15.99
C ARG A 367 -8.55 7.09 -17.05
N ASP A 368 -8.80 8.34 -16.67
CA ASP A 368 -9.15 9.43 -17.60
C ASP A 368 -8.32 10.68 -17.23
N GLY A 369 -7.28 10.94 -18.00
CA GLY A 369 -6.32 12.00 -17.70
C GLY A 369 -5.63 11.79 -16.34
N GLU A 370 -5.89 12.68 -15.38
CA GLU A 370 -5.40 12.64 -14.00
C GLU A 370 -6.45 12.11 -13.00
N ALA A 371 -7.51 11.49 -13.50
CA ALA A 371 -8.55 10.86 -12.71
C ALA A 371 -8.40 9.32 -12.79
N TYR A 372 -8.41 8.65 -11.63
CA TYR A 372 -8.12 7.22 -11.50
C TYR A 372 -9.20 6.50 -10.69
N VAL A 373 -9.64 5.35 -11.19
CA VAL A 373 -10.43 4.38 -10.43
C VAL A 373 -9.49 3.28 -9.95
N LEU A 374 -9.29 3.19 -8.64
CA LEU A 374 -8.47 2.15 -8.02
C LEU A 374 -9.37 1.15 -7.31
N VAL A 375 -9.03 -0.14 -7.44
CA VAL A 375 -9.86 -1.23 -6.93
C VAL A 375 -9.03 -2.33 -6.29
N LYS A 376 -9.50 -2.88 -5.17
CA LYS A 376 -9.00 -4.13 -4.59
C LYS A 376 -10.14 -4.97 -4.01
N ASP A 377 -9.93 -6.28 -3.88
CA ASP A 377 -10.89 -7.15 -3.21
C ASP A 377 -11.00 -6.79 -1.74
N ALA A 378 -12.17 -7.01 -1.16
CA ALA A 378 -12.45 -6.82 0.26
C ALA A 378 -12.81 -8.17 0.89
N ASP A 379 -12.26 -8.46 2.07
CA ASP A 379 -12.51 -9.63 2.92
C ASP A 379 -12.14 -10.99 2.30
N THR A 380 -12.45 -11.21 1.04
CA THR A 380 -12.26 -12.49 0.35
C THR A 380 -11.75 -12.26 -1.07
N LEU A 381 -10.67 -12.93 -1.43
CA LEU A 381 -10.11 -12.88 -2.78
C LEU A 381 -11.15 -13.37 -3.80
N PHE A 382 -11.38 -12.58 -4.85
CA PHE A 382 -12.44 -12.78 -5.85
C PHE A 382 -13.86 -12.86 -5.25
N GLY A 383 -14.06 -12.26 -4.07
CA GLY A 383 -15.35 -12.12 -3.43
C GLY A 383 -16.26 -11.11 -4.12
N LYS A 384 -17.47 -10.97 -3.60
CA LYS A 384 -18.52 -10.07 -4.12
C LYS A 384 -18.38 -8.64 -3.60
N SER A 385 -17.40 -8.39 -2.71
CA SER A 385 -17.16 -7.10 -2.10
C SER A 385 -15.82 -6.52 -2.57
N ARG A 386 -15.81 -5.21 -2.86
CA ARG A 386 -14.60 -4.51 -3.30
C ARG A 386 -14.47 -3.15 -2.63
N TYR A 387 -13.22 -2.78 -2.33
CA TYR A 387 -12.87 -1.39 -2.05
C TYR A 387 -12.56 -0.67 -3.36
N VAL A 388 -13.12 0.53 -3.50
CA VAL A 388 -12.97 1.37 -4.69
C VAL A 388 -12.59 2.77 -4.26
N ALA A 389 -11.53 3.33 -4.84
CA ALA A 389 -11.19 4.73 -4.71
C ALA A 389 -11.39 5.45 -6.04
N LEU A 390 -12.01 6.62 -5.97
CA LEU A 390 -12.12 7.57 -7.07
C LEU A 390 -11.20 8.73 -6.74
N TYR A 391 -10.05 8.77 -7.39
CA TYR A 391 -8.98 9.73 -7.12
C TYR A 391 -8.82 10.73 -8.26
N ASN A 392 -9.02 12.00 -7.95
CA ASN A 392 -8.83 13.12 -8.87
C ASN A 392 -7.56 13.89 -8.47
N ALA A 393 -6.47 13.65 -9.20
CA ALA A 393 -5.22 14.39 -9.03
C ALA A 393 -5.20 15.72 -9.78
N GLY A 394 -6.17 15.94 -10.69
CA GLY A 394 -6.24 17.11 -11.57
C GLY A 394 -6.74 18.38 -10.88
N GLU A 395 -6.61 19.50 -11.60
CA GLU A 395 -6.93 20.86 -11.12
C GLU A 395 -8.43 21.22 -11.26
N THR A 396 -9.25 20.37 -11.84
CA THR A 396 -10.70 20.59 -12.04
C THR A 396 -11.52 19.47 -11.47
N GLU A 397 -12.78 19.75 -11.11
CA GLU A 397 -13.73 18.71 -10.71
C GLU A 397 -13.89 17.67 -11.83
N HIS A 398 -13.87 16.40 -11.47
CA HIS A 398 -14.05 15.28 -12.40
C HIS A 398 -15.30 14.47 -12.04
N GLU A 399 -16.09 14.10 -13.06
CA GLU A 399 -17.25 13.22 -12.93
C GLU A 399 -16.87 11.81 -13.36
N PHE A 400 -16.73 10.92 -12.39
CA PHE A 400 -16.44 9.51 -12.63
C PHE A 400 -17.70 8.76 -13.03
N ALA A 401 -17.66 8.06 -14.16
CA ALA A 401 -18.66 7.07 -14.57
C ALA A 401 -18.12 5.67 -14.29
N VAL A 402 -18.41 5.14 -13.10
CA VAL A 402 -17.89 3.83 -12.65
C VAL A 402 -18.81 2.73 -13.16
N LYS A 403 -18.36 1.96 -14.13
CA LYS A 403 -19.10 0.80 -14.64
C LYS A 403 -18.85 -0.41 -13.76
N ALA A 404 -19.92 -1.15 -13.47
CA ALA A 404 -19.84 -2.39 -12.70
C ALA A 404 -18.87 -3.41 -13.32
N SER A 405 -18.85 -3.50 -14.68
CA SER A 405 -17.93 -4.37 -15.42
C SER A 405 -16.46 -4.02 -15.22
N ASP A 406 -16.12 -2.73 -15.12
CA ASP A 406 -14.73 -2.27 -15.00
C ASP A 406 -14.14 -2.55 -13.59
N ILE A 407 -15.04 -2.80 -12.64
CA ILE A 407 -14.70 -3.20 -11.28
C ILE A 407 -15.06 -4.67 -10.98
N ASP A 408 -15.28 -5.48 -12.02
CA ASP A 408 -15.56 -6.92 -11.97
C ASP A 408 -16.76 -7.31 -11.09
N LEU A 409 -17.78 -6.49 -11.02
CA LEU A 409 -19.00 -6.70 -10.25
C LEU A 409 -20.24 -6.75 -11.15
N GLY A 410 -21.31 -7.38 -10.69
CA GLY A 410 -22.56 -7.46 -11.44
C GLY A 410 -23.77 -7.75 -10.58
N GLY A 411 -24.95 -7.57 -11.21
CA GLY A 411 -26.23 -7.52 -10.49
C GLY A 411 -26.35 -6.21 -9.72
N LYS A 412 -27.16 -6.21 -8.69
CA LYS A 412 -27.34 -5.05 -7.83
C LYS A 412 -26.12 -4.87 -6.93
N ILE A 413 -25.60 -3.66 -6.86
CA ILE A 413 -24.40 -3.30 -6.09
C ILE A 413 -24.81 -2.24 -5.07
N ALA A 414 -24.65 -2.56 -3.80
CA ALA A 414 -24.85 -1.62 -2.70
C ALA A 414 -23.55 -0.85 -2.43
N ALA A 415 -23.63 0.47 -2.38
CA ALA A 415 -22.48 1.36 -2.19
C ALA A 415 -22.49 2.00 -0.80
N PHE A 416 -21.37 1.88 -0.09
CA PHE A 416 -21.14 2.50 1.21
C PHE A 416 -19.92 3.43 1.15
N ASP A 417 -20.12 4.71 1.45
CA ASP A 417 -19.05 5.71 1.53
C ASP A 417 -18.30 5.57 2.85
N LEU A 418 -17.01 5.25 2.78
CA LEU A 418 -16.17 4.97 3.95
C LEU A 418 -15.82 6.24 4.73
N MET A 419 -15.74 7.39 4.05
CA MET A 419 -15.46 8.67 4.69
C MET A 419 -16.69 9.21 5.44
N GLU A 420 -17.84 9.18 4.75
CA GLU A 420 -19.12 9.64 5.29
C GLU A 420 -19.76 8.62 6.26
N ARG A 421 -19.26 7.38 6.27
CA ARG A 421 -19.80 6.26 7.06
C ARG A 421 -21.28 6.03 6.79
N ALA A 422 -21.65 6.12 5.52
CA ALA A 422 -23.05 6.11 5.11
C ALA A 422 -23.29 5.33 3.83
N ASP A 423 -24.46 4.66 3.78
CA ASP A 423 -24.97 4.06 2.58
C ASP A 423 -25.37 5.16 1.58
N VAL A 424 -24.82 5.09 0.37
CA VAL A 424 -25.10 6.08 -0.68
C VAL A 424 -26.07 5.59 -1.73
N GLY A 425 -26.52 4.35 -1.64
CA GLY A 425 -27.52 3.77 -2.51
C GLY A 425 -27.06 2.49 -3.20
N GLU A 426 -27.81 2.13 -4.25
CA GLU A 426 -27.56 0.93 -5.06
C GLU A 426 -27.56 1.30 -6.53
N PHE A 427 -26.79 0.55 -7.31
CA PHE A 427 -26.76 0.65 -8.77
C PHE A 427 -26.56 -0.74 -9.39
N GLU A 428 -26.75 -0.89 -10.70
CA GLU A 428 -26.55 -2.17 -11.41
C GLU A 428 -25.47 -2.09 -12.48
N ASN A 429 -25.51 -1.09 -13.33
CA ASN A 429 -24.60 -1.00 -14.48
C ASN A 429 -23.50 0.05 -14.29
N GLU A 430 -23.88 1.24 -13.81
CA GLU A 430 -22.98 2.38 -13.69
C GLU A 430 -23.45 3.29 -12.57
N VAL A 431 -22.50 3.94 -11.91
CA VAL A 431 -22.75 5.03 -10.95
C VAL A 431 -21.86 6.23 -11.28
N SER A 432 -22.47 7.42 -11.33
CA SER A 432 -21.74 8.69 -11.51
C SER A 432 -21.44 9.34 -10.17
N VAL A 433 -20.18 9.74 -9.98
CA VAL A 433 -19.70 10.38 -8.75
C VAL A 433 -18.79 11.56 -9.10
N ARG A 434 -19.07 12.74 -8.55
CA ARG A 434 -18.22 13.91 -8.70
C ARG A 434 -17.18 13.99 -7.59
N VAL A 435 -15.94 14.26 -7.99
CA VAL A 435 -14.80 14.40 -7.08
C VAL A 435 -14.10 15.73 -7.38
N ARG A 436 -13.96 16.55 -6.35
CA ARG A 436 -13.28 17.85 -6.43
C ARG A 436 -11.80 17.70 -6.84
N PRO A 437 -11.14 18.78 -7.28
CA PRO A 437 -9.70 18.77 -7.50
C PRO A 437 -8.95 18.32 -6.24
N HIS A 438 -7.84 17.60 -6.42
CA HIS A 438 -6.96 17.13 -5.34
C HIS A 438 -7.70 16.34 -4.24
N ALA A 439 -8.73 15.60 -4.61
CA ALA A 439 -9.57 14.87 -3.67
C ALA A 439 -9.72 13.40 -4.06
N ALA A 440 -10.20 12.60 -3.13
CA ALA A 440 -10.58 11.23 -3.39
C ALA A 440 -11.85 10.85 -2.61
N LYS A 441 -12.60 9.90 -3.14
CA LYS A 441 -13.71 9.24 -2.45
C LYS A 441 -13.45 7.75 -2.36
N PHE A 442 -13.81 7.16 -1.23
CA PHE A 442 -13.53 5.77 -0.93
C PHE A 442 -14.82 5.03 -0.61
N PHE A 443 -15.05 3.93 -1.31
CA PHE A 443 -16.27 3.16 -1.19
C PHE A 443 -15.96 1.70 -0.88
N ARG A 444 -16.90 1.05 -0.19
CA ARG A 444 -17.09 -0.38 -0.22
C ARG A 444 -18.31 -0.67 -1.09
N PHE A 445 -18.11 -1.49 -2.11
CA PHE A 445 -19.17 -2.00 -2.99
C PHE A 445 -19.41 -3.48 -2.69
N ASP A 446 -20.66 -3.81 -2.37
CA ASP A 446 -21.11 -5.17 -2.11
C ASP A 446 -22.13 -5.57 -3.17
N ALA A 447 -21.79 -6.56 -4.02
CA ALA A 447 -22.56 -6.94 -5.19
C ALA A 447 -23.30 -8.28 -5.02
N GLU A 448 -24.31 -8.53 -5.83
CA GLU A 448 -24.99 -9.82 -5.91
C GLU A 448 -24.08 -10.91 -6.47
N ARG A 449 -23.19 -10.54 -7.42
CA ARG A 449 -22.25 -11.49 -8.03
C ARG A 449 -20.91 -10.86 -8.36
N ARG A 450 -19.87 -11.69 -8.36
CA ARG A 450 -18.58 -11.40 -8.97
C ARG A 450 -18.63 -11.73 -10.45
N ILE A 451 -18.00 -10.91 -11.29
CA ILE A 451 -17.76 -11.18 -12.71
C ILE A 451 -16.27 -11.51 -12.88
N ASP A 452 -15.93 -12.47 -13.73
CA ASP A 452 -14.53 -12.73 -14.08
C ASP A 452 -13.93 -11.51 -14.76
N ARG A 453 -12.79 -11.10 -14.29
CA ARG A 453 -12.04 -10.01 -14.91
C ARG A 453 -11.62 -10.42 -16.32
N SER A 454 -11.99 -9.60 -17.31
CA SER A 454 -11.63 -9.88 -18.69
C SER A 454 -10.40 -9.11 -19.17
N LEU A 455 -10.08 -7.95 -18.57
CA LEU A 455 -8.97 -7.09 -18.98
C LEU A 455 -7.90 -7.02 -17.88
N TYR A 456 -6.67 -7.34 -18.22
CA TYR A 456 -5.50 -7.33 -17.35
C TYR A 456 -4.43 -6.43 -17.97
N GLU A 457 -4.38 -5.18 -17.50
CA GLU A 457 -3.37 -4.20 -17.91
C GLU A 457 -1.95 -4.69 -17.55
N ALA A 458 -1.00 -4.47 -18.45
CA ALA A 458 0.37 -4.96 -18.24
C ALA A 458 1.09 -4.22 -17.12
N GLU A 459 0.80 -2.94 -16.93
CA GLU A 459 1.37 -2.12 -15.85
C GLU A 459 0.85 -2.50 -14.46
N THR A 460 -0.18 -3.35 -14.36
CA THR A 460 -0.62 -3.95 -13.09
C THR A 460 -0.03 -5.32 -12.83
N ALA A 461 0.81 -5.83 -13.75
CA ALA A 461 1.43 -7.14 -13.64
C ALA A 461 2.75 -7.07 -12.86
N TYR A 462 3.20 -8.23 -12.38
CA TYR A 462 4.49 -8.39 -11.74
C TYR A 462 5.60 -8.54 -12.78
N LEU A 463 6.64 -7.72 -12.68
CA LEU A 463 7.87 -7.84 -13.47
C LEU A 463 8.95 -8.49 -12.61
N THR A 464 9.52 -9.61 -13.05
CA THR A 464 10.35 -10.48 -12.21
C THR A 464 11.63 -9.85 -11.68
N ASP A 465 12.21 -8.93 -12.43
CA ASP A 465 13.48 -8.26 -12.09
C ASP A 465 13.30 -6.74 -11.92
N TYR A 466 12.06 -6.29 -11.68
CA TYR A 466 11.77 -4.88 -11.54
C TYR A 466 12.45 -4.27 -10.31
N SER A 467 13.08 -3.15 -10.50
CA SER A 467 13.59 -2.27 -9.44
C SER A 467 13.68 -0.85 -9.98
N GLU A 468 13.67 0.12 -9.10
CA GLU A 468 13.91 1.52 -9.43
C GLU A 468 15.29 1.93 -8.93
N ILE A 469 15.92 2.88 -9.61
CA ILE A 469 17.20 3.44 -9.20
C ILE A 469 16.96 4.87 -8.78
N ASP A 470 17.34 5.20 -7.55
CA ASP A 470 17.57 6.58 -7.19
C ASP A 470 18.98 6.97 -7.68
N ASP A 471 19.02 7.63 -8.82
CA ASP A 471 20.26 7.97 -9.54
C ASP A 471 20.91 9.27 -9.05
N SER A 472 20.34 9.90 -8.04
CA SER A 472 20.86 11.18 -7.63
C SER A 472 21.65 11.10 -6.33
N SER A 473 22.77 11.76 -6.33
CA SER A 473 23.44 12.16 -5.09
C SER A 473 22.54 13.02 -4.17
N TYR A 474 21.46 13.60 -4.67
CA TYR A 474 20.47 14.39 -3.94
C TYR A 474 19.14 14.54 -4.69
N GLY A 475 18.58 13.46 -5.12
CA GLY A 475 17.18 13.55 -5.34
C GLY A 475 16.65 13.71 -6.75
N SER A 476 17.14 13.14 -7.85
CA SER A 476 16.33 12.86 -9.02
C SER A 476 16.06 11.37 -9.13
N THR A 477 14.82 10.98 -9.02
CA THR A 477 14.39 9.61 -9.28
C THR A 477 14.43 9.41 -10.76
N ASN A 478 15.30 8.55 -11.24
CA ASN A 478 15.08 7.93 -12.52
C ASN A 478 14.30 6.66 -12.23
N SER A 479 12.98 6.80 -12.23
CA SER A 479 12.10 5.67 -12.17
C SER A 479 12.47 4.67 -13.26
N CYS A 480 12.66 3.40 -12.91
CA CYS A 480 12.49 2.25 -13.77
C CYS A 480 13.47 2.03 -14.91
N VAL A 481 14.58 2.74 -15.05
CA VAL A 481 15.56 2.45 -16.10
C VAL A 481 16.72 1.65 -15.53
N VAL A 482 16.47 0.40 -15.21
CA VAL A 482 17.57 -0.56 -15.09
C VAL A 482 17.86 -1.07 -16.49
N GLN A 483 19.05 -0.77 -17.00
CA GLN A 483 19.44 -1.15 -18.37
C GLN A 483 19.11 -2.61 -18.66
N GLY A 484 18.32 -2.82 -19.72
CA GLY A 484 17.95 -4.13 -20.21
C GLY A 484 16.91 -4.91 -19.41
N ARG A 485 16.14 -4.26 -18.52
CA ARG A 485 15.00 -4.88 -17.81
C ARG A 485 13.67 -4.29 -18.25
N ALA A 486 12.61 -5.03 -18.00
CA ALA A 486 11.24 -4.58 -18.24
C ALA A 486 10.84 -3.48 -17.25
N TYR A 487 10.12 -2.50 -17.73
CA TYR A 487 9.60 -1.40 -16.92
C TYR A 487 8.32 -0.82 -17.51
N TYR A 488 7.61 -0.03 -16.72
CA TYR A 488 6.40 0.69 -17.13
C TYR A 488 6.79 2.01 -17.80
N ALA A 489 6.32 2.25 -19.01
CA ALA A 489 6.64 3.46 -19.76
C ALA A 489 5.40 4.11 -20.37
N PRO A 490 5.37 5.44 -20.47
CA PRO A 490 4.39 6.12 -21.30
C PRO A 490 4.45 5.58 -22.74
N ALA A 491 3.29 5.23 -23.30
CA ALA A 491 3.19 4.64 -24.62
C ALA A 491 1.97 5.19 -25.37
N GLU A 492 2.20 5.91 -26.45
CA GLU A 492 1.12 6.44 -27.30
C GLU A 492 0.32 5.30 -27.93
N GLY A 493 -1.01 5.36 -27.80
CA GLY A 493 -1.94 4.35 -28.31
C GLY A 493 -2.10 3.11 -27.43
N ALA A 494 -1.41 3.04 -26.26
CA ALA A 494 -1.69 2.06 -25.24
C ALA A 494 -2.91 2.46 -24.39
N SER A 495 -3.58 1.48 -23.80
CA SER A 495 -4.63 1.65 -22.80
C SER A 495 -4.07 2.43 -21.60
N GLY A 496 -4.80 3.38 -21.06
CA GLY A 496 -4.29 4.22 -19.98
C GLY A 496 -3.03 5.03 -20.29
N GLY A 497 -2.48 4.94 -21.53
CA GLY A 497 -1.27 5.65 -21.97
C GLY A 497 0.05 5.09 -21.42
N VAL A 498 0.06 3.86 -20.90
CA VAL A 498 1.23 3.17 -20.34
C VAL A 498 1.32 1.75 -20.90
N ALA A 499 2.52 1.25 -21.09
CA ALA A 499 2.77 -0.14 -21.46
C ALA A 499 4.02 -0.69 -20.76
N VAL A 500 4.15 -2.01 -20.71
CA VAL A 500 5.38 -2.66 -20.27
C VAL A 500 6.31 -2.85 -21.47
N VAL A 501 7.48 -2.25 -21.35
CA VAL A 501 8.48 -2.25 -22.43
C VAL A 501 9.73 -3.03 -22.02
N ASN A 502 10.59 -3.35 -23.00
CA ASN A 502 11.89 -3.97 -22.80
C ASN A 502 11.87 -5.38 -22.16
N LEU A 503 10.79 -6.13 -22.40
CA LEU A 503 10.64 -7.53 -21.97
C LEU A 503 11.59 -8.49 -22.70
N GLY A 504 12.01 -9.56 -22.03
CA GLY A 504 12.79 -10.65 -22.60
C GLY A 504 14.30 -10.38 -22.66
N ALA A 505 15.00 -11.03 -23.59
CA ALA A 505 16.45 -11.02 -23.80
C ALA A 505 17.29 -11.58 -22.63
N ARG A 506 16.65 -12.16 -21.61
CA ARG A 506 17.26 -12.89 -20.47
C ARG A 506 16.21 -13.74 -19.75
N GLU A 507 16.64 -14.66 -18.90
CA GLU A 507 15.72 -15.62 -18.26
C GLU A 507 14.77 -14.99 -17.24
N SER A 508 15.17 -13.93 -16.55
CA SER A 508 14.39 -13.33 -15.45
C SER A 508 13.83 -11.94 -15.80
N ASN A 509 13.53 -11.68 -17.07
CA ASN A 509 12.98 -10.42 -17.53
C ASN A 509 11.56 -10.61 -18.09
N ASP A 510 10.67 -11.05 -17.21
CA ASP A 510 9.34 -11.54 -17.56
C ASP A 510 8.24 -10.70 -16.93
N LEU A 511 7.06 -10.77 -17.53
CA LEU A 511 5.81 -10.20 -17.02
C LEU A 511 4.90 -11.34 -16.56
N ILE A 512 4.29 -11.20 -15.38
CA ILE A 512 3.41 -12.23 -14.80
C ILE A 512 2.14 -11.60 -14.25
N TRP A 513 0.99 -11.96 -14.80
CA TRP A 513 -0.29 -11.78 -14.10
C TRP A 513 -0.48 -12.97 -13.15
N LYS A 514 -0.33 -12.73 -11.84
CA LYS A 514 -0.32 -13.78 -10.80
C LYS A 514 -1.71 -14.33 -10.45
N SER A 515 -2.78 -13.62 -10.82
CA SER A 515 -4.12 -13.89 -10.34
C SER A 515 -5.16 -13.68 -11.45
N VAL A 516 -5.13 -14.55 -12.45
CA VAL A 516 -6.14 -14.63 -13.51
C VAL A 516 -7.19 -15.64 -13.06
N ASN A 517 -8.37 -15.16 -12.63
CA ASN A 517 -9.44 -16.02 -12.17
C ASN A 517 -10.41 -16.35 -13.30
N VAL A 518 -10.79 -17.62 -13.42
CA VAL A 518 -11.87 -18.06 -14.28
C VAL A 518 -12.90 -18.86 -13.46
N SER A 519 -14.17 -18.50 -13.57
CA SER A 519 -15.26 -19.09 -12.80
C SER A 519 -15.72 -20.45 -13.34
N GLU A 520 -15.35 -20.81 -14.56
CA GLU A 520 -15.73 -22.06 -15.21
C GLU A 520 -14.57 -22.64 -16.03
N SER A 521 -14.39 -23.95 -16.00
CA SER A 521 -13.45 -24.65 -16.86
C SER A 521 -13.86 -24.57 -18.34
N GLY A 522 -12.90 -24.51 -19.25
CA GLY A 522 -13.15 -24.53 -20.69
C GLY A 522 -12.05 -23.89 -21.52
N LYS A 523 -12.38 -23.71 -22.80
CA LYS A 523 -11.50 -23.06 -23.76
C LYS A 523 -11.60 -21.55 -23.64
N TYR A 524 -10.45 -20.89 -23.50
CA TYR A 524 -10.34 -19.44 -23.40
C TYR A 524 -9.42 -18.89 -24.49
N ARG A 525 -9.72 -17.68 -24.93
CA ARG A 525 -8.84 -16.90 -25.79
C ARG A 525 -8.12 -15.85 -24.94
N LEU A 526 -6.80 -15.91 -24.96
CA LEU A 526 -5.93 -14.86 -24.42
C LEU A 526 -5.53 -13.95 -25.58
N THR A 527 -6.06 -12.72 -25.60
CA THR A 527 -5.69 -11.71 -26.59
C THR A 527 -4.70 -10.74 -25.95
N PHE A 528 -3.52 -10.62 -26.55
CA PHE A 528 -2.47 -9.70 -26.12
C PHE A 528 -2.44 -8.50 -27.06
N ARG A 529 -2.67 -7.31 -26.52
CA ARG A 529 -2.43 -6.07 -27.23
C ARG A 529 -0.97 -5.70 -27.05
N CYS A 530 -0.24 -5.55 -28.13
CA CYS A 530 1.19 -5.38 -28.08
C CYS A 530 1.71 -4.53 -29.25
N PHE A 531 2.95 -4.05 -29.13
CA PHE A 531 3.65 -3.32 -30.16
C PHE A 531 5.06 -3.88 -30.40
N THR A 532 5.45 -3.98 -31.67
CA THR A 532 6.82 -4.27 -32.05
C THR A 532 7.15 -3.68 -33.42
N PRO A 533 8.27 -2.97 -33.58
CA PRO A 533 8.67 -2.39 -34.87
C PRO A 533 9.21 -3.42 -35.87
N GLU A 534 9.50 -4.65 -35.42
CA GLU A 534 10.09 -5.73 -36.19
C GLU A 534 9.46 -7.08 -35.85
N PRO A 535 9.64 -8.16 -36.65
CA PRO A 535 9.13 -9.48 -36.29
C PRO A 535 9.70 -9.93 -34.95
N ARG A 536 8.83 -10.32 -34.01
CA ARG A 536 9.21 -10.85 -32.71
C ARG A 536 8.33 -12.02 -32.29
N LYS A 537 8.85 -12.80 -31.36
CA LYS A 537 8.10 -13.84 -30.66
C LYS A 537 8.15 -13.63 -29.16
N PHE A 538 7.20 -14.21 -28.49
CA PHE A 538 7.21 -14.39 -27.05
C PHE A 538 6.58 -15.73 -26.69
N TYR A 539 6.77 -16.17 -25.47
CA TYR A 539 6.19 -17.39 -24.96
C TYR A 539 5.23 -17.08 -23.84
N VAL A 540 4.07 -17.73 -23.87
CA VAL A 540 3.07 -17.70 -22.81
C VAL A 540 3.21 -19.00 -22.02
N GLN A 541 3.31 -18.88 -20.70
CA GLN A 541 3.38 -20.01 -19.77
C GLN A 541 2.28 -19.86 -18.73
N ILE A 542 1.42 -20.86 -18.58
CA ILE A 542 0.34 -20.89 -17.61
C ILE A 542 0.76 -21.81 -16.48
N ASP A 543 0.66 -21.35 -15.22
CA ASP A 543 0.91 -22.10 -13.98
C ASP A 543 2.24 -22.86 -13.96
N GLY A 544 3.26 -22.30 -14.59
CA GLY A 544 4.57 -22.94 -14.70
C GLY A 544 4.62 -24.13 -15.66
N GLY A 545 3.54 -24.42 -16.41
CA GLY A 545 3.44 -25.50 -17.37
C GLY A 545 4.27 -25.29 -18.65
N ALA A 546 3.89 -25.92 -19.75
CA ALA A 546 4.57 -25.82 -21.02
C ALA A 546 4.47 -24.41 -21.60
N LYS A 547 5.53 -23.96 -22.28
CA LYS A 547 5.59 -22.65 -22.96
C LYS A 547 4.96 -22.76 -24.34
N SER A 548 3.94 -21.96 -24.62
CA SER A 548 3.30 -21.81 -25.94
C SER A 548 3.86 -20.59 -26.66
N MET A 549 4.33 -20.75 -27.89
CA MET A 549 4.92 -19.66 -28.68
C MET A 549 3.83 -18.84 -29.35
N VAL A 550 3.94 -17.52 -29.24
CA VAL A 550 3.18 -16.53 -30.02
C VAL A 550 4.15 -15.82 -30.95
N TRP A 551 3.87 -15.83 -32.25
CA TRP A 551 4.71 -15.24 -33.28
C TRP A 551 4.05 -14.06 -33.96
N ILE A 552 4.73 -12.91 -33.99
CA ILE A 552 4.35 -11.71 -34.73
C ILE A 552 5.25 -11.59 -35.94
N GLY A 553 4.77 -12.02 -37.10
CA GLY A 553 5.56 -12.22 -38.31
C GLY A 553 6.00 -10.95 -39.05
N LYS A 554 5.57 -9.76 -38.61
CA LYS A 554 5.92 -8.46 -39.22
C LYS A 554 5.95 -7.35 -38.19
N GLY A 555 6.68 -6.28 -38.48
CA GLY A 555 6.61 -5.05 -37.70
C GLY A 555 5.22 -4.41 -37.75
N MET A 556 4.88 -3.67 -36.71
CA MET A 556 3.59 -3.00 -36.52
C MET A 556 3.80 -1.49 -36.55
N SER A 557 2.82 -0.73 -37.03
CA SER A 557 2.81 0.74 -37.03
C SER A 557 2.23 1.36 -35.75
N GLY A 558 1.68 0.53 -34.86
CA GLY A 558 1.09 0.89 -33.57
C GLY A 558 0.68 -0.36 -32.83
N PHE A 559 0.06 -0.22 -31.67
CA PHE A 559 -0.45 -1.36 -30.91
C PHE A 559 -1.52 -2.15 -31.69
N GLY A 560 -1.42 -3.47 -31.64
CA GLY A 560 -2.34 -4.38 -32.30
C GLY A 560 -2.47 -5.69 -31.53
N ASP A 561 -3.45 -6.49 -31.90
CA ASP A 561 -3.84 -7.68 -31.15
C ASP A 561 -3.22 -8.95 -31.77
N THR A 562 -2.76 -9.84 -30.90
CA THR A 562 -2.43 -11.23 -31.20
C THR A 562 -3.09 -12.13 -30.17
N HIS A 563 -3.29 -13.41 -30.44
CA HIS A 563 -4.00 -14.27 -29.51
C HIS A 563 -3.42 -15.67 -29.40
N LEU A 564 -3.77 -16.34 -28.30
CA LEU A 564 -3.51 -17.74 -28.01
C LEU A 564 -4.76 -18.36 -27.40
N ASP A 565 -5.25 -19.46 -27.97
CA ASP A 565 -6.34 -20.24 -27.37
C ASP A 565 -5.75 -21.28 -26.41
N VAL A 566 -6.33 -21.39 -25.21
CA VAL A 566 -5.87 -22.26 -24.12
C VAL A 566 -7.04 -22.95 -23.43
N GLU A 567 -6.80 -24.10 -22.79
CA GLU A 567 -7.75 -24.70 -21.85
C GLU A 567 -7.38 -24.23 -20.42
N LEU A 568 -8.37 -23.71 -19.68
CA LEU A 568 -8.23 -23.33 -18.29
C LEU A 568 -9.24 -24.08 -17.44
N GLU A 569 -8.79 -24.62 -16.32
CA GLU A 569 -9.67 -25.17 -15.30
C GLU A 569 -10.30 -24.04 -14.47
N GLN A 570 -11.44 -24.28 -13.84
CA GLN A 570 -12.00 -23.33 -12.88
C GLN A 570 -10.98 -23.03 -11.77
N GLY A 571 -10.70 -21.75 -11.53
CA GLY A 571 -9.77 -21.33 -10.47
C GLY A 571 -8.89 -20.16 -10.83
N ILE A 572 -7.81 -20.01 -10.08
CA ILE A 572 -6.84 -18.93 -10.22
C ILE A 572 -5.62 -19.44 -10.97
N HIS A 573 -5.22 -18.73 -12.00
CA HIS A 573 -4.07 -19.05 -12.84
C HIS A 573 -3.03 -17.94 -12.80
N SER A 574 -1.77 -18.31 -13.03
CA SER A 574 -0.70 -17.39 -13.37
C SER A 574 -0.46 -17.43 -14.87
N VAL A 575 -0.40 -16.26 -15.50
CA VAL A 575 -0.05 -16.14 -16.94
C VAL A 575 1.24 -15.33 -17.04
N ARG A 576 2.30 -16.00 -17.54
CA ARG A 576 3.64 -15.42 -17.68
C ARG A 576 3.98 -15.20 -19.14
N ILE A 577 4.48 -14.00 -19.47
CA ILE A 577 5.11 -13.70 -20.76
C ILE A 577 6.62 -13.71 -20.55
N THR A 578 7.33 -14.49 -21.39
CA THR A 578 8.78 -14.65 -21.33
C THR A 578 9.42 -14.79 -22.74
N ASN A 579 10.67 -14.37 -22.88
CA ASN A 579 11.50 -14.67 -24.05
C ASN A 579 12.99 -14.57 -23.67
N ALA A 580 13.58 -15.63 -23.14
CA ALA A 580 14.96 -15.66 -22.67
C ALA A 580 16.01 -15.32 -23.76
N TYR A 581 15.73 -15.65 -25.03
CA TYR A 581 16.71 -15.58 -26.13
C TYR A 581 16.53 -14.37 -27.06
N GLY A 582 15.58 -13.48 -26.77
CA GLY A 582 15.32 -12.29 -27.58
C GLY A 582 14.34 -11.35 -26.94
N LYS A 583 14.25 -10.14 -27.47
CA LYS A 583 13.24 -9.18 -27.00
C LYS A 583 11.83 -9.68 -27.32
N ALA A 584 10.93 -9.58 -26.37
CA ALA A 584 9.50 -9.69 -26.57
C ALA A 584 8.95 -8.35 -27.12
N PRO A 585 7.72 -8.29 -27.65
CA PRO A 585 7.05 -7.02 -27.93
C PRO A 585 6.76 -6.25 -26.65
N ASP A 586 6.52 -4.95 -26.79
CA ASP A 586 5.94 -4.15 -25.72
C ASP A 586 4.49 -4.58 -25.49
N ILE A 587 4.07 -4.72 -24.24
CA ILE A 587 2.74 -5.26 -23.88
C ILE A 587 1.92 -4.16 -23.23
N ASP A 588 0.71 -3.96 -23.77
CA ASP A 588 -0.31 -3.04 -23.26
C ASP A 588 -1.24 -3.78 -22.28
N PHE A 589 -1.94 -4.80 -22.74
CA PHE A 589 -2.80 -5.63 -21.89
C PHE A 589 -2.94 -7.07 -22.38
N MET A 590 -3.51 -7.91 -21.52
CA MET A 590 -4.09 -9.21 -21.87
C MET A 590 -5.58 -9.19 -21.66
N ARG A 591 -6.36 -9.63 -22.66
CA ARG A 591 -7.80 -9.89 -22.49
C ARG A 591 -8.04 -11.39 -22.45
N VAL A 592 -8.90 -11.82 -21.52
CA VAL A 592 -9.26 -13.22 -21.27
C VAL A 592 -10.75 -13.38 -21.57
N GLU A 593 -11.08 -14.19 -22.58
CA GLU A 593 -12.45 -14.39 -23.03
C GLU A 593 -12.73 -15.87 -23.21
N ARG A 594 -13.86 -16.36 -22.66
CA ARG A 594 -14.29 -17.75 -22.84
C ARG A 594 -14.75 -17.96 -24.26
N CYS A 595 -14.23 -18.98 -24.94
CA CYS A 595 -14.67 -19.40 -26.25
C CYS A 595 -16.01 -20.13 -26.14
N LEU A 596 -17.12 -19.43 -26.37
CA LEU A 596 -18.43 -20.07 -26.44
C LEU A 596 -18.48 -21.00 -27.67
N VAL A 597 -18.66 -22.29 -27.45
CA VAL A 597 -19.00 -23.22 -28.51
C VAL A 597 -20.39 -22.82 -29.03
N ARG A 598 -20.45 -22.17 -30.20
CA ARG A 598 -21.75 -22.05 -30.90
C ARG A 598 -22.16 -23.48 -31.27
N LEU A 599 -23.12 -24.02 -30.58
CA LEU A 599 -23.87 -25.18 -31.08
C LEU A 599 -24.49 -24.76 -32.42
N SER A 600 -23.81 -25.08 -33.50
CA SER A 600 -24.42 -25.01 -34.83
C SER A 600 -25.54 -26.03 -34.85
N GLY A 601 -26.77 -25.55 -34.56
CA GLY A 601 -27.96 -26.36 -34.66
C GLY A 601 -28.11 -26.86 -36.09
N CYS A 602 -28.00 -28.16 -36.24
CA CYS A 602 -28.55 -28.84 -37.42
C CYS A 602 -30.04 -28.58 -37.48
N TRP A 603 -30.47 -27.73 -38.40
CA TRP A 603 -31.80 -27.79 -38.93
C TRP A 603 -31.76 -28.70 -40.15
N ARG A 604 -32.33 -29.87 -40.03
CA ARG A 604 -32.91 -30.59 -41.15
C ARG A 604 -34.39 -30.18 -41.32
#